data_d2eb09ac53e868d7a193cf97a299ec1f
#
_entry.id   d2eb09ac53e868d7a193cf97a299ec1f
#
_cell.length_a   1.000
_cell.length_b   1.000
_cell.length_c   1.000
_cell.angle_alpha   90.00
_cell.angle_beta   90.00
_cell.angle_gamma   90.00
#
_symmetry.space_group_name_H-M   'P 1'
#
loop_
_entity.id
_entity.type
_entity.pdbx_description
1 polymer ?
#
loop_
_entity_poly.entity_id
_entity_poly.type
_entity_poly.pdbx_seq_one_letter_code
_entity_poly.pdbx_strand_id
1 'polypeptide(L)'
;MANALIVFYSLDGDVRFLARSLARELQLDSMELELVKPHPTRGFMKYFKGGFLAATGATPPLRPLAHDAGHYDLIFVGTPVWNSRPAPAVRSFLKDADLKGKRVAFFTCYGDNDVKTQKILTSLVPGAKIVGRIGFKLPLKTDKERCVSDLVRWARDLLNS
;
A
#
# COMPACT_ATOMS: atom_id res chain seq x y z
N MET A 1 -1.17 -22.30 -3.32
CA MET A 1 -1.35 -20.83 -3.30
C MET A 1 -0.03 -20.16 -3.62
N ALA A 2 -0.08 -19.01 -4.24
CA ALA A 2 1.11 -18.22 -4.51
C ALA A 2 1.78 -17.76 -3.20
N ASN A 3 3.13 -17.73 -3.18
CA ASN A 3 3.89 -17.13 -2.10
C ASN A 3 3.74 -15.60 -2.17
N ALA A 4 3.13 -14.96 -1.17
CA ALA A 4 2.76 -13.55 -1.22
C ALA A 4 3.25 -12.74 -0.02
N LEU A 5 3.56 -11.48 -0.28
CA LEU A 5 3.97 -10.48 0.71
C LEU A 5 3.02 -9.29 0.70
N ILE A 6 2.68 -8.78 1.87
CA ILE A 6 1.95 -7.53 2.03
C ILE A 6 2.94 -6.43 2.42
N VAL A 7 3.05 -5.41 1.58
CA VAL A 7 3.88 -4.22 1.83
C VAL A 7 2.98 -3.01 1.95
N PHE A 8 3.11 -2.22 3.01
CA PHE A 8 2.22 -1.09 3.21
C PHE A 8 2.87 0.05 3.98
N TYR A 9 2.28 1.24 3.83
CA TYR A 9 2.55 2.38 4.68
C TYR A 9 1.24 2.91 5.26
N SER A 10 1.27 3.35 6.52
CA SER A 10 0.09 3.91 7.17
C SER A 10 0.47 5.02 8.13
N LEU A 11 -0.21 6.15 8.04
CA LEU A 11 -0.08 7.26 8.98
C LEU A 11 -1.23 7.31 9.97
N ASP A 12 -2.46 7.23 9.47
CA ASP A 12 -3.68 7.36 10.27
C ASP A 12 -4.23 6.04 10.83
N GLY A 13 -3.72 4.91 10.34
CA GLY A 13 -4.08 3.58 10.81
C GLY A 13 -5.01 2.79 9.90
N ASP A 14 -5.70 3.41 8.94
CA ASP A 14 -6.63 2.71 8.03
C ASP A 14 -5.92 1.60 7.25
N VAL A 15 -4.81 1.91 6.58
CA VAL A 15 -4.05 0.92 5.80
C VAL A 15 -3.46 -0.15 6.70
N ARG A 16 -2.91 0.23 7.86
CA ARG A 16 -2.35 -0.71 8.84
C ARG A 16 -3.39 -1.70 9.33
N PHE A 17 -4.59 -1.22 9.63
CA PHE A 17 -5.70 -2.06 10.06
C PHE A 17 -6.05 -3.11 9.00
N LEU A 18 -6.21 -2.70 7.74
CA LEU A 18 -6.53 -3.61 6.64
C LEU A 18 -5.38 -4.58 6.35
N ALA A 19 -4.14 -4.09 6.27
CA ALA A 19 -2.96 -4.92 5.97
C ALA A 19 -2.73 -6.00 7.03
N ARG A 20 -2.83 -5.65 8.31
CA ARG A 20 -2.67 -6.59 9.41
C ARG A 20 -3.83 -7.59 9.51
N SER A 21 -5.04 -7.15 9.22
CA SER A 21 -6.20 -8.05 9.13
C SER A 21 -6.01 -9.05 8.00
N LEU A 22 -5.60 -8.60 6.82
CA LEU A 22 -5.31 -9.46 5.67
C LEU A 22 -4.21 -10.48 5.99
N ALA A 23 -3.09 -10.02 6.58
CA ALA A 23 -1.98 -10.89 6.97
C ALA A 23 -2.42 -12.00 7.92
N ARG A 24 -3.21 -11.66 8.93
CA ARG A 24 -3.74 -12.60 9.91
C ARG A 24 -4.70 -13.62 9.28
N GLU A 25 -5.67 -13.14 8.49
CA GLU A 25 -6.72 -13.99 7.91
C GLU A 25 -6.19 -14.96 6.85
N LEU A 26 -5.13 -14.58 6.13
CA LEU A 26 -4.54 -15.42 5.08
C LEU A 26 -3.17 -16.01 5.44
N GLN A 27 -2.68 -15.74 6.66
CA GLN A 27 -1.37 -16.20 7.16
C GLN A 27 -0.22 -15.81 6.20
N LEU A 28 -0.22 -14.56 5.76
CA LEU A 28 0.78 -14.00 4.86
C LEU A 28 1.81 -13.16 5.62
N ASP A 29 3.03 -13.15 5.11
CA ASP A 29 4.05 -12.21 5.55
C ASP A 29 3.64 -10.77 5.25
N SER A 30 3.98 -9.86 6.16
CA SER A 30 3.69 -8.44 5.98
C SER A 30 4.81 -7.57 6.53
N MET A 31 5.07 -6.44 5.87
CA MET A 31 5.97 -5.42 6.38
C MET A 31 5.37 -4.03 6.21
N GLU A 32 5.48 -3.24 7.25
CA GLU A 32 5.16 -1.82 7.25
C GLU A 32 6.41 -1.02 6.86
N LEU A 33 6.27 -0.16 5.88
CA LEU A 33 7.34 0.73 5.44
C LEU A 33 7.54 1.84 6.47
N GLU A 34 8.78 2.08 6.85
CA GLU A 34 9.17 3.13 7.79
C GLU A 34 10.14 4.10 7.13
N LEU A 35 9.89 5.39 7.29
CA LEU A 35 10.79 6.44 6.83
C LEU A 35 11.94 6.63 7.82
N VAL A 36 13.16 6.90 7.32
CA VAL A 36 14.30 7.30 8.15
C VAL A 36 13.96 8.56 8.94
N LYS A 37 13.27 9.52 8.31
CA LYS A 37 12.72 10.71 8.96
C LYS A 37 11.19 10.62 8.94
N PRO A 38 10.54 10.22 10.06
CA PRO A 38 9.10 10.06 10.11
C PRO A 38 8.33 11.34 9.79
N HIS A 39 7.14 11.19 9.22
CA HIS A 39 6.20 12.30 9.07
C HIS A 39 5.70 12.78 10.43
N PRO A 40 5.40 14.08 10.57
CA PRO A 40 4.67 14.57 11.73
C PRO A 40 3.33 13.84 11.87
N THR A 41 3.02 13.36 13.08
CA THR A 41 1.79 12.61 13.35
C THR A 41 0.68 13.49 13.92
N ARG A 42 0.96 14.75 14.24
CA ARG A 42 0.03 15.69 14.87
C ARG A 42 0.04 17.06 14.20
N GLY A 43 -1.09 17.76 14.28
CA GLY A 43 -1.25 19.13 13.85
C GLY A 43 -1.30 19.36 12.34
N PHE A 44 -1.31 20.64 11.95
CA PHE A 44 -1.37 21.07 10.55
C PHE A 44 -0.23 20.55 9.69
N MET A 45 0.98 20.44 10.26
CA MET A 45 2.17 19.94 9.56
C MET A 45 2.04 18.51 9.07
N LYS A 46 1.21 17.68 9.70
CA LYS A 46 0.88 16.33 9.24
C LYS A 46 0.33 16.33 7.81
N TYR A 47 -0.66 17.16 7.57
CA TYR A 47 -1.31 17.24 6.25
C TYR A 47 -0.49 18.02 5.24
N PHE A 48 0.14 19.10 5.68
CA PHE A 48 0.92 19.96 4.80
C PHE A 48 2.16 19.25 4.25
N LYS A 49 3.00 18.64 5.11
CA LYS A 49 4.19 17.90 4.67
C LYS A 49 3.84 16.65 3.86
N GLY A 50 2.84 15.89 4.30
CA GLY A 50 2.39 14.70 3.59
C GLY A 50 1.87 15.01 2.19
N GLY A 51 1.00 15.99 2.06
CA GLY A 51 0.45 16.44 0.78
C GLY A 51 1.51 17.04 -0.13
N PHE A 52 2.42 17.85 0.40
CA PHE A 52 3.52 18.45 -0.36
C PHE A 52 4.49 17.39 -0.90
N LEU A 53 4.97 16.47 -0.06
CA LEU A 53 5.86 15.40 -0.49
C LEU A 53 5.19 14.46 -1.50
N ALA A 54 3.92 14.15 -1.31
CA ALA A 54 3.15 13.36 -2.27
C ALA A 54 3.03 14.10 -3.61
N ALA A 55 2.75 15.40 -3.59
CA ALA A 55 2.60 16.23 -4.80
C ALA A 55 3.89 16.37 -5.60
N THR A 56 5.05 16.45 -4.93
CA THR A 56 6.36 16.56 -5.58
C THR A 56 6.90 15.26 -6.16
N GLY A 57 6.25 14.12 -5.89
CA GLY A 57 6.75 12.81 -6.30
C GLY A 57 8.01 12.38 -5.54
N ALA A 58 8.20 12.88 -4.33
CA ALA A 58 9.36 12.56 -3.50
C ALA A 58 9.47 11.07 -3.21
N THR A 59 10.73 10.61 -3.13
CA THR A 59 11.10 9.24 -2.74
C THR A 59 12.04 9.28 -1.54
N PRO A 60 11.50 9.57 -0.33
CA PRO A 60 12.31 9.67 0.87
C PRO A 60 12.94 8.32 1.24
N PRO A 61 14.11 8.32 1.92
CA PRO A 61 14.77 7.08 2.29
C PRO A 61 13.96 6.29 3.30
N LEU A 62 13.88 4.97 3.07
CA LEU A 62 13.25 4.00 3.96
C LEU A 62 14.26 3.42 4.96
N ARG A 63 13.79 3.02 6.12
CA ARG A 63 14.53 2.12 7.01
C ARG A 63 14.71 0.75 6.33
N PRO A 64 15.68 -0.08 6.78
CA PRO A 64 15.88 -1.42 6.24
C PRO A 64 14.58 -2.21 6.21
N LEU A 65 14.32 -2.90 5.10
CA LEU A 65 13.12 -3.70 4.90
C LEU A 65 13.24 -5.05 5.63
N ALA A 66 12.16 -5.50 6.25
CA ALA A 66 12.11 -6.78 6.96
C ALA A 66 12.07 -7.99 6.01
N HIS A 67 11.55 -7.80 4.79
CA HIS A 67 11.43 -8.84 3.77
C HIS A 67 11.94 -8.34 2.42
N ASP A 68 12.57 -9.23 1.66
CA ASP A 68 12.93 -8.98 0.27
C ASP A 68 11.78 -9.41 -0.66
N ALA A 69 11.17 -8.44 -1.33
CA ALA A 69 10.06 -8.69 -2.26
C ALA A 69 10.44 -9.64 -3.41
N GLY A 70 11.73 -9.75 -3.75
CA GLY A 70 12.23 -10.66 -4.76
C GLY A 70 11.92 -12.14 -4.49
N HIS A 71 11.73 -12.52 -3.23
CA HIS A 71 11.44 -13.91 -2.82
C HIS A 71 9.95 -14.30 -2.92
N TYR A 72 9.08 -13.38 -3.33
CA TYR A 72 7.64 -13.61 -3.40
C TYR A 72 7.13 -13.55 -4.84
N ASP A 73 6.06 -14.29 -5.12
CA ASP A 73 5.43 -14.34 -6.44
C ASP A 73 4.38 -13.23 -6.62
N LEU A 74 3.70 -12.87 -5.54
CA LEU A 74 2.65 -11.86 -5.50
C LEU A 74 2.92 -10.85 -4.39
N ILE A 75 2.91 -9.57 -4.75
CA ILE A 75 3.10 -8.47 -3.81
C ILE A 75 1.80 -7.67 -3.70
N PHE A 76 1.18 -7.66 -2.54
CA PHE A 76 0.11 -6.73 -2.20
C PHE A 76 0.72 -5.44 -1.67
N VAL A 77 0.38 -4.32 -2.26
CA VAL A 77 0.89 -3.00 -1.85
C VAL A 77 -0.25 -2.12 -1.37
N GLY A 78 -0.20 -1.73 -0.10
CA GLY A 78 -1.19 -0.87 0.54
C GLY A 78 -0.70 0.56 0.76
N THR A 79 -1.51 1.55 0.38
CA THR A 79 -1.17 2.97 0.53
C THR A 79 -2.38 3.83 0.89
N PRO A 80 -2.22 4.83 1.77
CA PRO A 80 -3.20 5.90 1.86
C PRO A 80 -3.13 6.77 0.60
N VAL A 81 -4.21 7.48 0.33
CA VAL A 81 -4.29 8.47 -0.75
C VAL A 81 -4.07 9.87 -0.17
N TRP A 82 -2.97 10.51 -0.56
CA TRP A 82 -2.64 11.86 -0.16
C TRP A 82 -2.60 12.78 -1.39
N ASN A 83 -3.46 13.78 -1.41
CA ASN A 83 -3.55 14.70 -2.55
C ASN A 83 -3.66 13.94 -3.90
N SER A 84 -4.54 12.96 -3.95
CA SER A 84 -4.77 12.07 -5.11
C SER A 84 -3.52 11.28 -5.57
N ARG A 85 -2.58 10.99 -4.66
CA ARG A 85 -1.31 10.31 -4.95
C ARG A 85 -1.00 9.26 -3.87
N PRO A 86 -0.17 8.25 -4.19
CA PRO A 86 0.31 7.31 -3.17
C PRO A 86 1.24 8.01 -2.17
N ALA A 87 1.33 7.46 -0.97
CA ALA A 87 2.25 7.94 0.04
C ALA A 87 3.72 7.87 -0.46
N PRO A 88 4.56 8.85 -0.11
CA PRO A 88 5.96 8.88 -0.54
C PRO A 88 6.76 7.63 -0.17
N ALA A 89 6.51 7.02 1.00
CA ALA A 89 7.15 5.77 1.38
C ALA A 89 6.86 4.61 0.41
N VAL A 90 5.62 4.50 -0.06
CA VAL A 90 5.22 3.50 -1.06
C VAL A 90 5.90 3.79 -2.39
N ARG A 91 5.99 5.04 -2.78
CA ARG A 91 6.73 5.45 -3.99
C ARG A 91 8.21 5.04 -3.90
N SER A 92 8.86 5.25 -2.76
CA SER A 92 10.24 4.84 -2.51
C SER A 92 10.40 3.32 -2.69
N PHE A 93 9.53 2.55 -2.07
CA PHE A 93 9.55 1.09 -2.20
C PHE A 93 9.39 0.63 -3.65
N LEU A 94 8.38 1.14 -4.36
CA LEU A 94 8.11 0.74 -5.74
C LEU A 94 9.23 1.14 -6.72
N LYS A 95 9.96 2.22 -6.42
CA LYS A 95 11.13 2.62 -7.20
C LYS A 95 12.32 1.70 -7.01
N ASP A 96 12.57 1.25 -5.78
CA ASP A 96 13.79 0.53 -5.42
C ASP A 96 13.64 -0.99 -5.49
N ALA A 97 12.42 -1.52 -5.35
CA ALA A 97 12.16 -2.97 -5.40
C ALA A 97 12.18 -3.50 -6.85
N ASP A 98 12.87 -4.63 -7.06
CA ASP A 98 12.80 -5.34 -8.34
C ASP A 98 11.50 -6.15 -8.43
N LEU A 99 10.50 -5.54 -9.06
CA LEU A 99 9.18 -6.13 -9.28
C LEU A 99 8.95 -6.60 -10.72
N LYS A 100 9.99 -6.61 -11.56
CA LYS A 100 9.88 -7.05 -12.95
C LYS A 100 9.41 -8.50 -13.03
N GLY A 101 8.34 -8.71 -13.78
CA GLY A 101 7.72 -10.03 -13.95
C GLY A 101 6.89 -10.51 -12.75
N LYS A 102 6.96 -9.82 -11.61
CA LYS A 102 6.17 -10.16 -10.42
C LYS A 102 4.70 -9.78 -10.61
N ARG A 103 3.82 -10.50 -9.94
CA ARG A 103 2.41 -10.14 -9.81
C ARG A 103 2.29 -9.07 -8.71
N VAL A 104 1.65 -7.96 -9.01
CA VAL A 104 1.45 -6.87 -8.05
C VAL A 104 -0.03 -6.50 -7.99
N ALA A 105 -0.54 -6.34 -6.79
CA ALA A 105 -1.91 -5.93 -6.53
C ALA A 105 -1.93 -4.75 -5.55
N PHE A 106 -2.74 -3.74 -5.81
CA PHE A 106 -2.80 -2.54 -5.00
C PHE A 106 -4.10 -2.44 -4.20
N PHE A 107 -4.00 -2.09 -2.93
CA PHE A 107 -5.16 -1.66 -2.14
C PHE A 107 -4.91 -0.26 -1.55
N THR A 108 -5.93 0.57 -1.58
CA THR A 108 -5.86 1.97 -1.16
C THR A 108 -6.88 2.28 -0.09
N CYS A 109 -6.54 3.23 0.79
CA CYS A 109 -7.51 3.86 1.69
C CYS A 109 -7.59 5.35 1.35
N TYR A 110 -8.79 5.85 1.08
CA TYR A 110 -9.01 7.21 0.58
C TYR A 110 -10.16 7.91 1.31
N GLY A 111 -10.15 9.25 1.28
CA GLY A 111 -11.26 10.07 1.78
C GLY A 111 -12.28 10.41 0.71
N ASP A 112 -11.83 10.76 -0.49
CA ASP A 112 -12.68 11.13 -1.63
C ASP A 112 -12.71 10.04 -2.70
N ASN A 113 -11.60 9.86 -3.43
CA ASN A 113 -11.43 8.81 -4.43
C ASN A 113 -9.94 8.44 -4.60
N ASP A 114 -9.68 7.36 -5.33
CA ASP A 114 -8.32 6.86 -5.57
C ASP A 114 -7.95 6.72 -7.06
N VAL A 115 -8.78 7.21 -7.96
CA VAL A 115 -8.62 6.99 -9.42
C VAL A 115 -7.25 7.42 -9.93
N LYS A 116 -6.81 8.62 -9.58
CA LYS A 116 -5.49 9.14 -9.98
C LYS A 116 -4.36 8.36 -9.30
N THR A 117 -4.52 8.01 -8.03
CA THR A 117 -3.55 7.20 -7.27
C THR A 117 -3.33 5.84 -7.91
N GLN A 118 -4.38 5.14 -8.30
CA GLN A 118 -4.29 3.83 -8.96
C GLN A 118 -3.55 3.91 -10.30
N LYS A 119 -3.75 4.97 -11.08
CA LYS A 119 -3.01 5.22 -12.32
C LYS A 119 -1.52 5.45 -12.05
N ILE A 120 -1.18 6.25 -11.03
CA ILE A 120 0.20 6.53 -10.64
C ILE A 120 0.89 5.25 -10.16
N LEU A 121 0.26 4.46 -9.29
CA LEU A 121 0.79 3.19 -8.81
C LEU A 121 1.17 2.26 -9.96
N THR A 122 0.29 2.13 -10.95
CA THR A 122 0.54 1.33 -12.14
C THR A 122 1.76 1.82 -12.92
N SER A 123 1.93 3.13 -13.05
CA SER A 123 3.07 3.73 -13.77
C SER A 123 4.41 3.56 -13.05
N LEU A 124 4.41 3.33 -11.74
CA LEU A 124 5.62 3.17 -10.93
C LEU A 124 6.24 1.77 -11.03
N VAL A 125 5.54 0.81 -11.60
CA VAL A 125 6.00 -0.59 -11.70
C VAL A 125 5.98 -1.10 -13.15
N PRO A 126 6.70 -0.45 -14.08
CA PRO A 126 6.75 -0.87 -15.47
C PRO A 126 7.39 -2.26 -15.55
N GLY A 127 6.76 -3.22 -16.14
CA GLY A 127 7.26 -4.59 -16.24
C GLY A 127 6.75 -5.54 -15.13
N ALA A 128 6.04 -5.06 -14.13
CA ALA A 128 5.24 -5.90 -13.24
C ALA A 128 3.91 -6.27 -13.91
N LYS A 129 3.33 -7.38 -13.47
CA LYS A 129 1.98 -7.79 -13.87
C LYS A 129 0.97 -7.29 -12.83
N ILE A 130 0.22 -6.24 -13.16
CA ILE A 130 -0.84 -5.75 -12.26
C ILE A 130 -2.03 -6.70 -12.33
N VAL A 131 -2.25 -7.45 -11.25
CA VAL A 131 -3.29 -8.48 -11.18
C VAL A 131 -4.56 -8.03 -10.45
N GLY A 132 -4.51 -6.91 -9.74
CA GLY A 132 -5.70 -6.41 -9.06
C GLY A 132 -5.54 -5.02 -8.46
N ARG A 133 -6.68 -4.33 -8.30
CA ARG A 133 -6.80 -3.04 -7.61
C ARG A 133 -8.09 -3.02 -6.82
N ILE A 134 -8.04 -2.54 -5.57
CA ILE A 134 -9.20 -2.34 -4.73
C ILE A 134 -9.00 -1.09 -3.85
N GLY A 135 -10.05 -0.35 -3.59
CA GLY A 135 -9.99 0.84 -2.75
C GLY A 135 -11.09 0.86 -1.69
N PHE A 136 -10.78 1.46 -0.55
CA PHE A 136 -11.68 1.56 0.60
C PHE A 136 -11.78 2.99 1.10
N LYS A 137 -13.02 3.47 1.26
CA LYS A 137 -13.27 4.81 1.79
C LYS A 137 -13.26 4.79 3.31
N LEU A 138 -12.21 5.37 3.92
CA LEU A 138 -12.08 5.55 5.36
C LEU A 138 -12.50 4.32 6.19
N PRO A 139 -11.85 3.16 6.06
CA PRO A 139 -12.31 1.89 6.67
C PRO A 139 -12.62 1.98 8.15
N LEU A 140 -11.79 2.68 8.94
CA LEU A 140 -11.99 2.82 10.39
C LEU A 140 -13.17 3.74 10.77
N LYS A 141 -13.67 4.55 9.83
CA LYS A 141 -14.79 5.49 10.02
C LYS A 141 -16.09 5.02 9.37
N THR A 142 -16.04 3.97 8.57
CA THR A 142 -17.19 3.41 7.87
C THR A 142 -17.50 2.01 8.38
N ASP A 143 -17.51 1.01 7.54
CA ASP A 143 -17.74 -0.39 7.88
C ASP A 143 -16.42 -1.18 7.78
N LYS A 144 -15.65 -1.17 8.87
CA LYS A 144 -14.34 -1.82 8.93
C LYS A 144 -14.40 -3.34 8.72
N GLU A 145 -15.45 -3.99 9.20
CA GLU A 145 -15.61 -5.44 9.08
C GLU A 145 -15.90 -5.84 7.64
N ARG A 146 -16.77 -5.11 6.96
CA ARG A 146 -17.04 -5.29 5.54
C ARG A 146 -15.80 -5.01 4.69
N CYS A 147 -15.04 -3.95 4.99
CA CYS A 147 -13.80 -3.65 4.27
C CYS A 147 -12.80 -4.80 4.40
N VAL A 148 -12.63 -5.38 5.58
CA VAL A 148 -11.76 -6.55 5.78
C VAL A 148 -12.27 -7.76 4.99
N SER A 149 -13.57 -8.06 5.08
CA SER A 149 -14.18 -9.18 4.36
C SER A 149 -13.99 -9.07 2.84
N ASP A 150 -14.23 -7.88 2.29
CA ASP A 150 -14.06 -7.62 0.85
C ASP A 150 -12.58 -7.72 0.43
N LEU A 151 -11.66 -7.17 1.23
CA LEU A 151 -10.23 -7.26 0.97
C LEU A 151 -9.72 -8.72 1.01
N VAL A 152 -10.14 -9.48 2.01
CA VAL A 152 -9.73 -10.89 2.17
C VAL A 152 -10.26 -11.74 1.02
N ARG A 153 -11.52 -11.57 0.63
CA ARG A 153 -12.10 -12.28 -0.51
C ARG A 153 -11.34 -11.97 -1.80
N TRP A 154 -11.13 -10.68 -2.10
CA TRP A 154 -10.38 -10.23 -3.26
C TRP A 154 -8.95 -10.79 -3.30
N ALA A 155 -8.23 -10.73 -2.18
CA ALA A 155 -6.88 -11.25 -2.10
C ALA A 155 -6.81 -12.77 -2.25
N ARG A 156 -7.78 -13.50 -1.69
CA ARG A 156 -7.86 -14.96 -1.84
C ARG A 156 -8.08 -15.38 -3.29
N ASP A 157 -8.92 -14.66 -4.03
CA ASP A 157 -9.14 -14.91 -5.46
C ASP A 157 -7.84 -14.72 -6.26
N LEU A 158 -7.05 -13.68 -5.92
CA LEU A 158 -5.75 -13.45 -6.54
C LEU A 158 -4.69 -14.50 -6.17
N LEU A 159 -4.71 -15.02 -4.96
CA LEU A 159 -3.78 -16.08 -4.54
C LEU A 159 -4.03 -17.39 -5.27
N ASN A 160 -5.26 -17.64 -5.68
CA ASN A 160 -5.70 -18.88 -6.33
C ASN A 160 -5.71 -18.79 -7.87
N SER A 161 -5.45 -17.62 -8.44
CA SER A 161 -5.34 -17.39 -9.89
C SER A 161 -3.87 -17.54 -10.42
#